data_f4e654c2b9a66b6af70f3c64ed812671
#
_entry.id   f4e654c2b9a66b6af70f3c64ed812671
#
_cell.length_a   1.000
_cell.length_b   1.000
_cell.length_c   1.000
_cell.angle_alpha   90.00
_cell.angle_beta   90.00
_cell.angle_gamma   90.00
#
_symmetry.space_group_name_H-M   'P 1'
#
loop_
_entity.id
_entity.type
_entity.pdbx_description
1 polymer ?
#
loop_
_entity_poly.entity_id
_entity_poly.type
_entity_poly.pdbx_seq_one_letter_code
_entity_poly.pdbx_strand_id
1 'polypeptide(L)'
;MAQWTLDPAHSEIRFKVKHLVISTVTGQFKRFSGTVEAQKSDFSDARITFEADIDSISTNNEQRDGHLKSPDFFDAAAFPKLSFESTSMTRKGDEVYVLAGEMTIRGTKRKITLDVRYNGTVKGFDGDVAGFEITGKLNRRDFGLRWNSLTETGGVVVSDEVRLDIGVELKMADVEALVAI
;
A
#
# COMPACT_ATOMS: atom_id res chain seq x y z
N MET A 1 13.74 -19.56 -7.24
CA MET A 1 13.19 -18.38 -6.54
C MET A 1 11.78 -18.70 -6.08
N ALA A 2 11.48 -18.54 -4.79
CA ALA A 2 10.11 -18.71 -4.34
C ALA A 2 9.30 -17.49 -4.77
N GLN A 3 8.14 -17.72 -5.35
CA GLN A 3 7.20 -16.67 -5.74
C GLN A 3 5.98 -16.71 -4.83
N TRP A 4 5.60 -15.55 -4.33
CA TRP A 4 4.46 -15.37 -3.44
C TRP A 4 3.46 -14.40 -4.06
N THR A 5 2.21 -14.64 -3.80
CA THR A 5 1.13 -13.73 -4.19
C THR A 5 0.43 -13.18 -2.95
N LEU A 6 0.01 -11.93 -3.03
CA LEU A 6 -0.74 -11.29 -1.98
C LEU A 6 -2.16 -11.87 -1.92
N ASP A 7 -2.60 -12.25 -0.73
CA ASP A 7 -3.95 -12.76 -0.50
C ASP A 7 -4.91 -11.60 -0.16
N PRO A 8 -5.80 -11.20 -1.08
CA PRO A 8 -6.70 -10.08 -0.82
C PRO A 8 -7.71 -10.33 0.30
N ALA A 9 -8.06 -11.60 0.55
CA ALA A 9 -9.03 -11.96 1.59
C ALA A 9 -8.47 -11.75 3.01
N HIS A 10 -7.15 -11.79 3.17
CA HIS A 10 -6.46 -11.67 4.46
C HIS A 10 -5.47 -10.50 4.48
N SER A 11 -5.64 -9.54 3.61
CA SER A 11 -4.81 -8.34 3.54
C SER A 11 -5.65 -7.08 3.54
N GLU A 12 -5.12 -6.03 4.17
CA GLU A 12 -5.77 -4.72 4.23
C GLU A 12 -4.77 -3.62 3.88
N ILE A 13 -5.14 -2.80 2.92
CA ILE A 13 -4.34 -1.66 2.45
C ILE A 13 -5.02 -0.40 2.94
N ARG A 14 -4.66 0.04 4.15
CA ARG A 14 -5.28 1.19 4.83
C ARG A 14 -4.36 2.39 4.83
N PHE A 15 -4.97 3.56 4.85
CA PHE A 15 -4.30 4.84 5.05
C PHE A 15 -5.10 5.71 6.00
N LYS A 16 -4.41 6.64 6.67
CA LYS A 16 -5.01 7.56 7.64
C LYS A 16 -4.58 8.98 7.35
N VAL A 17 -5.54 9.90 7.40
CA VAL A 17 -5.33 11.33 7.16
C VAL A 17 -6.03 12.12 8.25
N LYS A 18 -5.42 13.20 8.74
CA LYS A 18 -6.07 14.11 9.67
C LYS A 18 -7.07 15.02 8.96
N HIS A 19 -8.25 15.14 9.55
CA HIS A 19 -9.30 16.05 9.14
C HIS A 19 -9.43 17.15 10.21
N LEU A 20 -9.33 18.42 9.79
CA LEU A 20 -9.35 19.60 10.68
C LEU A 20 -8.34 19.54 11.84
N VAL A 21 -7.26 18.77 11.69
CA VAL A 21 -6.20 18.52 12.70
C VAL A 21 -6.68 17.72 13.92
N ILE A 22 -7.99 17.55 14.12
CA ILE A 22 -8.59 17.00 15.35
C ILE A 22 -9.15 15.58 15.22
N SER A 23 -9.42 15.11 14.02
CA SER A 23 -9.95 13.77 13.79
C SER A 23 -9.18 13.05 12.70
N THR A 24 -9.31 11.72 12.67
CA THR A 24 -8.65 10.86 11.70
C THR A 24 -9.68 10.22 10.77
N VAL A 25 -9.47 10.38 9.46
CA VAL A 25 -10.19 9.63 8.44
C VAL A 25 -9.34 8.45 8.03
N THR A 26 -9.90 7.25 8.13
CA THR A 26 -9.28 6.02 7.66
C THR A 26 -9.91 5.60 6.35
N GLY A 27 -9.07 5.35 5.35
CA GLY A 27 -9.49 4.81 4.06
C GLY A 27 -8.78 3.50 3.75
N GLN A 28 -9.29 2.79 2.77
CA GLN A 28 -8.67 1.56 2.26
C GLN A 28 -8.89 1.43 0.76
N PHE A 29 -8.04 0.64 0.12
CA PHE A 29 -8.25 0.15 -1.24
C PHE A 29 -8.74 -1.30 -1.15
N LYS A 30 -9.88 -1.61 -1.78
CA LYS A 30 -10.50 -2.94 -1.71
C LYS A 30 -10.07 -3.88 -2.83
N ARG A 31 -9.59 -3.35 -3.96
CA ARG A 31 -9.04 -4.13 -5.06
C ARG A 31 -7.58 -3.80 -5.26
N PHE A 32 -6.75 -4.78 -5.07
CA PHE A 32 -5.30 -4.69 -5.17
C PHE A 32 -4.72 -6.05 -5.48
N SER A 33 -3.49 -6.05 -5.98
CA SER A 33 -2.71 -7.24 -6.22
C SER A 33 -1.23 -6.98 -5.95
N GLY A 34 -0.49 -8.02 -5.68
CA GLY A 34 0.93 -7.92 -5.46
C GLY A 34 1.63 -9.26 -5.59
N THR A 35 2.89 -9.21 -5.98
CA THR A 35 3.77 -10.38 -6.05
C THR A 35 5.06 -10.09 -5.31
N VAL A 36 5.62 -11.13 -4.70
CA VAL A 36 6.90 -11.09 -4.01
C VAL A 36 7.74 -12.27 -4.49
N GLU A 37 8.95 -11.97 -4.93
CA GLU A 37 9.96 -12.96 -5.26
C GLU A 37 11.04 -12.92 -4.18
N ALA A 38 11.34 -14.06 -3.57
CA ALA A 38 12.39 -14.18 -2.56
C ALA A 38 13.10 -15.54 -2.66
N GLN A 39 14.42 -15.53 -2.50
CA GLN A 39 15.22 -16.74 -2.38
C GLN A 39 15.43 -17.12 -0.92
N LYS A 40 15.55 -16.11 -0.07
CA LYS A 40 15.79 -16.30 1.37
C LYS A 40 14.49 -16.45 2.15
N SER A 41 14.49 -17.34 3.10
CA SER A 41 13.34 -17.62 3.96
C SER A 41 12.96 -16.44 4.87
N ASP A 42 13.89 -15.51 5.10
CA ASP A 42 13.68 -14.31 5.90
C ASP A 42 13.22 -13.09 5.09
N PHE A 43 13.03 -13.25 3.77
CA PHE A 43 12.61 -12.21 2.84
C PHE A 43 13.57 -11.01 2.72
N SER A 44 14.81 -11.10 3.21
CA SER A 44 15.77 -9.99 3.13
C SER A 44 16.20 -9.64 1.71
N ASP A 45 15.95 -10.51 0.74
CA ASP A 45 16.21 -10.31 -0.69
C ASP A 45 14.92 -10.11 -1.51
N ALA A 46 13.80 -9.83 -0.86
CA ALA A 46 12.50 -9.76 -1.50
C ALA A 46 12.43 -8.67 -2.57
N ARG A 47 11.84 -9.03 -3.70
CA ARG A 47 11.44 -8.11 -4.78
C ARG A 47 9.93 -8.05 -4.83
N ILE A 48 9.39 -6.87 -4.70
CA ILE A 48 7.97 -6.63 -4.49
C ILE A 48 7.42 -5.77 -5.61
N THR A 49 6.32 -6.19 -6.21
CA THR A 49 5.48 -5.36 -7.07
C THR A 49 4.07 -5.34 -6.51
N PHE A 50 3.45 -4.17 -6.52
CA PHE A 50 2.11 -3.96 -5.99
C PHE A 50 1.36 -2.96 -6.84
N GLU A 51 0.06 -3.16 -6.99
CA GLU A 51 -0.85 -2.19 -7.57
C GLU A 51 -2.21 -2.21 -6.85
N ALA A 52 -2.88 -1.08 -6.84
CA ALA A 52 -4.23 -0.95 -6.32
C ALA A 52 -5.09 -0.12 -7.28
N ASP A 53 -6.35 -0.51 -7.40
CA ASP A 53 -7.34 0.22 -8.20
C ASP A 53 -7.84 1.43 -7.41
N ILE A 54 -7.70 2.62 -7.96
CA ILE A 54 -8.17 3.86 -7.34
C ILE A 54 -9.69 3.83 -7.14
N ASP A 55 -10.43 3.27 -8.10
CA ASP A 55 -11.89 3.14 -7.97
C ASP A 55 -12.35 2.30 -6.77
N SER A 56 -11.47 1.47 -6.22
CA SER A 56 -11.76 0.65 -5.05
C SER A 56 -11.59 1.37 -3.71
N ILE A 57 -11.22 2.64 -3.72
CA ILE A 57 -11.02 3.43 -2.50
C ILE A 57 -12.34 3.55 -1.72
N SER A 58 -12.25 3.35 -0.42
CA SER A 58 -13.39 3.46 0.50
C SER A 58 -12.98 4.15 1.79
N THR A 59 -13.69 5.20 2.15
CA THR A 59 -13.60 5.87 3.45
C THR A 59 -14.92 5.77 4.23
N ASN A 60 -15.80 4.84 3.82
CA ASN A 60 -17.16 4.67 4.34
C ASN A 60 -18.07 5.90 4.17
N ASN A 61 -17.83 6.67 3.11
CA ASN A 61 -18.62 7.85 2.74
C ASN A 61 -18.55 8.02 1.22
N GLU A 62 -19.65 7.74 0.54
CA GLU A 62 -19.71 7.73 -0.93
C GLU A 62 -19.39 9.10 -1.55
N GLN A 63 -19.84 10.18 -0.94
CA GLN A 63 -19.58 11.53 -1.42
C GLN A 63 -18.09 11.87 -1.32
N ARG A 64 -17.45 11.55 -0.21
CA ARG A 64 -16.01 11.72 -0.03
C ARG A 64 -15.22 10.82 -0.97
N ASP A 65 -15.61 9.56 -1.14
CA ASP A 65 -14.95 8.64 -2.06
C ASP A 65 -15.03 9.13 -3.50
N GLY A 66 -16.17 9.67 -3.92
CA GLY A 66 -16.33 10.30 -5.22
C GLY A 66 -15.40 11.50 -5.43
N HIS A 67 -15.26 12.34 -4.42
CA HIS A 67 -14.34 13.48 -4.44
C HIS A 67 -12.87 13.04 -4.52
N LEU A 68 -12.49 12.00 -3.78
CA LEU A 68 -11.13 11.43 -3.83
C LEU A 68 -10.77 10.88 -5.21
N LYS A 69 -11.74 10.33 -5.95
CA LYS A 69 -11.56 9.83 -7.31
C LYS A 69 -11.51 10.94 -8.36
N SER A 70 -11.93 12.14 -8.02
CA SER A 70 -12.00 13.28 -8.94
C SER A 70 -10.61 13.87 -9.25
N PRO A 71 -10.51 14.77 -10.27
CA PRO A 71 -9.27 15.48 -10.57
C PRO A 71 -8.68 16.31 -9.42
N ASP A 72 -9.48 16.64 -8.41
CA ASP A 72 -8.99 17.30 -7.20
C ASP A 72 -7.99 16.45 -6.40
N PHE A 73 -8.08 15.13 -6.52
CA PHE A 73 -7.22 14.16 -5.81
C PHE A 73 -6.57 13.16 -6.75
N PHE A 74 -7.05 11.92 -6.78
CA PHE A 74 -6.41 10.84 -7.53
C PHE A 74 -6.63 10.89 -9.03
N ASP A 75 -7.69 11.53 -9.49
CA ASP A 75 -8.06 11.56 -10.91
C ASP A 75 -8.13 10.14 -11.51
N ALA A 76 -9.03 9.33 -10.99
CA ALA A 76 -9.15 7.91 -11.32
C ALA A 76 -9.41 7.66 -12.81
N ALA A 77 -10.08 8.58 -13.49
CA ALA A 77 -10.35 8.45 -14.94
C ALA A 77 -9.08 8.50 -15.77
N ALA A 78 -8.13 9.37 -15.41
CA ALA A 78 -6.84 9.49 -16.09
C ALA A 78 -5.78 8.53 -15.52
N PHE A 79 -5.84 8.23 -14.22
CA PHE A 79 -4.87 7.41 -13.49
C PHE A 79 -5.61 6.34 -12.67
N PRO A 80 -6.04 5.24 -13.30
CA PRO A 80 -6.91 4.25 -12.65
C PRO A 80 -6.22 3.42 -11.55
N LYS A 81 -4.89 3.40 -11.51
CA LYS A 81 -4.11 2.61 -10.56
C LYS A 81 -3.01 3.41 -9.90
N LEU A 82 -2.69 3.06 -8.65
CA LEU A 82 -1.41 3.36 -8.03
C LEU A 82 -0.55 2.11 -8.05
N SER A 83 0.76 2.27 -8.04
CA SER A 83 1.70 1.15 -8.08
C SER A 83 2.93 1.39 -7.20
N PHE A 84 3.55 0.29 -6.80
CA PHE A 84 4.79 0.29 -6.05
C PHE A 84 5.71 -0.81 -6.55
N GLU A 85 7.00 -0.48 -6.72
CA GLU A 85 8.07 -1.42 -7.02
C GLU A 85 9.20 -1.25 -6.01
N SER A 86 9.60 -2.34 -5.36
CA SER A 86 10.71 -2.29 -4.41
C SER A 86 12.07 -2.12 -5.10
N THR A 87 12.97 -1.42 -4.43
CA THR A 87 14.39 -1.34 -4.82
C THR A 87 15.27 -2.08 -3.84
N SER A 88 14.90 -2.15 -2.57
CA SER A 88 15.63 -2.91 -1.54
C SER A 88 14.74 -3.28 -0.36
N MET A 89 15.11 -4.37 0.30
CA MET A 89 14.54 -4.82 1.56
C MET A 89 15.71 -5.05 2.53
N THR A 90 15.89 -4.16 3.50
CA THR A 90 17.07 -4.17 4.37
C THR A 90 16.67 -4.54 5.79
N ARG A 91 17.26 -5.60 6.31
CA ARG A 91 17.05 -6.02 7.70
C ARG A 91 17.64 -5.01 8.68
N LYS A 92 16.87 -4.60 9.69
CA LYS A 92 17.28 -3.65 10.74
C LYS A 92 17.35 -4.29 12.13
N GLY A 93 16.77 -5.44 12.32
CA GLY A 93 16.74 -6.17 13.57
C GLY A 93 16.00 -7.47 13.38
N ASP A 94 15.66 -8.14 14.49
CA ASP A 94 14.88 -9.37 14.42
C ASP A 94 13.49 -9.06 13.90
N GLU A 95 13.15 -9.67 12.74
CA GLU A 95 11.84 -9.53 12.10
C GLU A 95 11.46 -8.09 11.68
N VAL A 96 12.42 -7.15 11.67
CA VAL A 96 12.21 -5.75 11.32
C VAL A 96 13.06 -5.38 10.11
N TYR A 97 12.41 -4.73 9.12
CA TYR A 97 13.04 -4.35 7.85
C TYR A 97 12.68 -2.92 7.47
N VAL A 98 13.51 -2.33 6.63
CA VAL A 98 13.17 -1.13 5.87
C VAL A 98 13.02 -1.54 4.40
N LEU A 99 11.84 -1.28 3.86
CA LEU A 99 11.52 -1.49 2.45
C LEU A 99 11.64 -0.15 1.72
N ALA A 100 12.55 -0.07 0.78
CA ALA A 100 12.68 1.08 -0.11
C ALA A 100 12.11 0.73 -1.49
N GLY A 101 11.52 1.70 -2.15
CA GLY A 101 10.99 1.51 -3.47
C GLY A 101 10.45 2.79 -4.10
N GLU A 102 9.81 2.63 -5.25
CA GLU A 102 9.20 3.70 -6.00
C GLU A 102 7.69 3.54 -6.02
N MET A 103 6.99 4.55 -5.51
CA MET A 103 5.54 4.65 -5.53
C MET A 103 5.13 5.57 -6.68
N THR A 104 4.16 5.15 -7.48
CA THR A 104 3.54 5.97 -8.51
C THR A 104 2.09 6.22 -8.18
N ILE A 105 1.74 7.49 -7.99
CA ILE A 105 0.37 7.95 -7.75
C ILE A 105 0.11 9.12 -8.70
N ARG A 106 -1.04 9.12 -9.35
CA ARG A 106 -1.44 10.17 -10.30
C ARG A 106 -0.33 10.49 -11.31
N GLY A 107 0.31 9.43 -11.86
CA GLY A 107 1.37 9.57 -12.86
C GLY A 107 2.70 10.09 -12.31
N THR A 108 2.82 10.39 -11.04
CA THR A 108 4.04 10.90 -10.41
C THR A 108 4.72 9.80 -9.62
N LYS A 109 5.97 9.53 -9.95
CA LYS A 109 6.82 8.53 -9.29
C LYS A 109 7.71 9.19 -8.25
N ARG A 110 7.72 8.64 -7.03
CA ARG A 110 8.59 9.10 -5.93
C ARG A 110 9.19 7.92 -5.20
N LYS A 111 10.41 8.09 -4.74
CA LYS A 111 11.08 7.15 -3.84
C LYS A 111 10.48 7.28 -2.44
N ILE A 112 10.14 6.14 -1.85
CA ILE A 112 9.62 6.07 -0.48
C ILE A 112 10.33 4.97 0.30
N THR A 113 10.26 5.06 1.62
CA THR A 113 10.70 4.01 2.53
C THR A 113 9.56 3.65 3.47
N LEU A 114 9.42 2.36 3.75
CA LEU A 114 8.38 1.81 4.62
C LEU A 114 9.02 0.92 5.66
N ASP A 115 8.44 0.90 6.86
CA ASP A 115 8.84 -0.01 7.93
C ASP A 115 8.04 -1.31 7.79
N VAL A 116 8.74 -2.44 7.86
CA VAL A 116 8.14 -3.77 7.71
C VAL A 116 8.45 -4.61 8.93
N ARG A 117 7.42 -5.24 9.49
CA ARG A 117 7.54 -6.31 10.48
C ARG A 117 7.12 -7.63 9.84
N TYR A 118 8.00 -8.61 9.90
CA TYR A 118 7.73 -9.98 9.50
C TYR A 118 7.18 -10.77 10.68
N ASN A 119 5.95 -11.30 10.53
CA ASN A 119 5.24 -12.02 11.59
C ASN A 119 5.47 -13.53 11.56
N GLY A 120 6.16 -14.03 10.55
CA GLY A 120 6.48 -15.45 10.41
C GLY A 120 5.82 -16.09 9.21
N THR A 121 6.23 -17.33 8.95
CA THR A 121 5.69 -18.20 7.91
C THR A 121 5.16 -19.46 8.56
N VAL A 122 3.96 -19.88 8.18
CA VAL A 122 3.30 -21.11 8.64
C VAL A 122 2.84 -21.93 7.45
N LYS A 123 2.62 -23.21 7.68
CA LYS A 123 1.97 -24.07 6.68
C LYS A 123 0.47 -23.84 6.69
N GLY A 124 -0.06 -23.37 5.57
CA GLY A 124 -1.50 -23.25 5.32
C GLY A 124 -2.08 -24.51 4.67
N PHE A 125 -3.36 -24.43 4.29
CA PHE A 125 -4.04 -25.54 3.61
C PHE A 125 -3.48 -25.77 2.20
N ASP A 126 -3.16 -24.73 1.48
CA ASP A 126 -2.73 -24.74 0.07
C ASP A 126 -1.29 -24.22 -0.09
N GLY A 127 -0.41 -24.53 0.83
CA GLY A 127 0.99 -24.09 0.79
C GLY A 127 1.36 -23.16 1.94
N ASP A 128 2.58 -22.67 1.92
CA ASP A 128 3.10 -21.79 2.96
C ASP A 128 2.47 -20.40 2.89
N VAL A 129 2.22 -19.84 4.06
CA VAL A 129 1.61 -18.51 4.25
C VAL A 129 2.52 -17.67 5.13
N ALA A 130 2.83 -16.44 4.68
CA ALA A 130 3.67 -15.50 5.41
C ALA A 130 2.91 -14.20 5.72
N GLY A 131 3.09 -13.67 6.93
CA GLY A 131 2.41 -12.48 7.39
C GLY A 131 3.35 -11.30 7.63
N PHE A 132 2.89 -10.10 7.27
CA PHE A 132 3.65 -8.85 7.43
C PHE A 132 2.76 -7.70 7.87
N GLU A 133 3.34 -6.79 8.64
CA GLU A 133 2.76 -5.48 8.93
C GLU A 133 3.68 -4.41 8.35
N ILE A 134 3.09 -3.45 7.65
CA ILE A 134 3.83 -2.38 6.97
C ILE A 134 3.26 -1.04 7.41
N THR A 135 4.13 -0.13 7.81
CA THR A 135 3.79 1.24 8.20
C THR A 135 4.68 2.23 7.47
N GLY A 136 4.18 3.43 7.29
CA GLY A 136 4.95 4.49 6.68
C GLY A 136 4.18 5.80 6.64
N LYS A 137 4.82 6.82 6.10
CA LYS A 137 4.26 8.15 5.93
C LYS A 137 4.58 8.66 4.54
N LEU A 138 3.59 9.29 3.91
CA LEU A 138 3.74 9.98 2.63
C LEU A 138 3.28 11.43 2.78
N ASN A 139 3.86 12.32 1.98
CA ASN A 139 3.29 13.63 1.75
C ASN A 139 2.50 13.58 0.44
N ARG A 140 1.18 13.75 0.51
CA ARG A 140 0.31 13.69 -0.67
C ARG A 140 0.65 14.72 -1.74
N ARG A 141 1.24 15.86 -1.36
CA ARG A 141 1.64 16.90 -2.29
C ARG A 141 2.79 16.50 -3.19
N ASP A 142 3.66 15.58 -2.74
CA ASP A 142 4.74 15.03 -3.55
C ASP A 142 4.22 14.28 -4.78
N PHE A 143 2.97 13.81 -4.74
CA PHE A 143 2.29 13.12 -5.83
C PHE A 143 1.28 14.01 -6.59
N GLY A 144 1.26 15.29 -6.31
CA GLY A 144 0.36 16.23 -6.96
C GLY A 144 -1.07 16.26 -6.41
N LEU A 145 -1.35 15.59 -5.29
CA LEU A 145 -2.64 15.64 -4.60
C LEU A 145 -2.69 16.86 -3.69
N ARG A 146 -3.00 18.02 -4.24
CA ARG A 146 -2.82 19.33 -3.60
C ARG A 146 -4.09 19.99 -3.10
N TRP A 147 -5.26 19.42 -3.42
CA TRP A 147 -6.52 20.03 -3.02
C TRP A 147 -6.58 20.24 -1.52
N ASN A 148 -7.07 21.38 -1.12
CA ASN A 148 -7.41 21.70 0.26
C ASN A 148 -8.47 22.78 0.29
N SER A 149 -9.03 23.02 1.48
CA SER A 149 -9.90 24.13 1.76
C SER A 149 -9.46 24.78 3.06
N LEU A 150 -9.65 26.07 3.19
CA LEU A 150 -9.37 26.80 4.41
C LEU A 150 -10.61 26.86 5.27
N THR A 151 -10.44 26.71 6.58
CA THR A 151 -11.49 27.00 7.56
C THR A 151 -11.63 28.52 7.75
N GLU A 152 -12.72 28.99 8.38
CA GLU A 152 -12.93 30.41 8.68
C GLU A 152 -11.79 31.04 9.48
N THR A 153 -11.08 30.24 10.29
CA THR A 153 -9.93 30.68 11.09
C THR A 153 -8.58 30.50 10.38
N GLY A 154 -8.58 30.11 9.09
CA GLY A 154 -7.37 29.93 8.30
C GLY A 154 -6.70 28.56 8.45
N GLY A 155 -7.31 27.61 9.19
CA GLY A 155 -6.83 26.23 9.29
C GLY A 155 -7.10 25.42 8.03
N VAL A 156 -6.39 24.31 7.84
CA VAL A 156 -6.57 23.42 6.69
C VAL A 156 -7.53 22.28 7.01
N VAL A 157 -8.30 21.84 6.00
CA VAL A 157 -9.28 20.75 6.14
C VAL A 157 -8.62 19.38 6.10
N VAL A 158 -7.60 19.19 5.24
CA VAL A 158 -6.92 17.91 5.02
C VAL A 158 -5.43 18.08 5.25
N SER A 159 -4.83 17.20 6.06
CA SER A 159 -3.37 17.22 6.27
C SER A 159 -2.61 16.77 5.02
N ASP A 160 -1.38 17.23 4.89
CA ASP A 160 -0.47 16.81 3.82
C ASP A 160 0.11 15.42 4.09
N GLU A 161 0.32 15.08 5.35
CA GLU A 161 0.81 13.79 5.77
C GLU A 161 -0.28 12.73 5.67
N VAL A 162 0.05 11.63 5.00
CA VAL A 162 -0.76 10.42 4.93
C VAL A 162 0.02 9.29 5.60
N ARG A 163 -0.60 8.63 6.55
CA ARG A 163 -0.02 7.45 7.22
C ARG A 163 -0.52 6.19 6.56
N LEU A 164 0.39 5.25 6.33
CA LEU A 164 0.08 3.92 5.83
C LEU A 164 0.04 2.94 6.99
N ASP A 165 -0.98 2.09 6.99
CA ASP A 165 -1.21 1.03 7.99
C ASP A 165 -1.72 -0.21 7.26
N ILE A 166 -0.78 -1.09 6.90
CA ILE A 166 -0.99 -2.16 5.95
C ILE A 166 -0.72 -3.50 6.62
N GLY A 167 -1.66 -4.42 6.52
CA GLY A 167 -1.49 -5.82 6.91
C GLY A 167 -1.52 -6.70 5.67
N VAL A 168 -0.53 -7.56 5.50
CA VAL A 168 -0.42 -8.43 4.32
C VAL A 168 -0.23 -9.87 4.72
N GLU A 169 -0.97 -10.72 4.03
CA GLU A 169 -0.73 -12.16 4.01
C GLU A 169 -0.32 -12.56 2.59
N LEU A 170 0.79 -13.27 2.50
CA LEU A 170 1.31 -13.80 1.25
C LEU A 170 1.09 -15.31 1.20
N LYS A 171 0.67 -15.83 0.06
CA LYS A 171 0.61 -17.26 -0.24
C LYS A 171 1.71 -17.62 -1.22
N MET A 172 2.42 -18.72 -0.92
CA MET A 172 3.39 -19.25 -1.88
C MET A 172 2.65 -19.69 -3.15
N ALA A 173 3.12 -19.21 -4.30
CA ALA A 173 2.53 -19.58 -5.58
C ALA A 173 2.80 -21.05 -5.90
N ASP A 174 1.77 -21.73 -6.38
CA ASP A 174 1.88 -23.12 -6.84
C ASP A 174 2.65 -23.14 -8.16
N VAL A 175 3.85 -23.73 -8.16
CA VAL A 175 4.73 -23.78 -9.33
C VAL A 175 4.10 -24.62 -10.45
N GLU A 176 3.21 -25.55 -10.13
CA GLU A 176 2.50 -26.37 -11.12
C GLU A 176 1.45 -25.58 -11.91
N ALA A 177 0.85 -24.56 -11.31
CA ALA A 177 -0.12 -23.71 -11.99
C ALA A 177 0.52 -22.75 -13.00
N LEU A 178 1.81 -22.44 -12.86
CA LEU A 178 2.56 -21.53 -13.75
C LEU A 178 3.08 -22.22 -15.02
N VAL A 179 3.13 -23.57 -15.04
CA VAL A 179 3.61 -24.36 -16.18
C VAL A 179 2.47 -24.81 -17.11
N ALA A 180 1.22 -24.59 -16.72
CA ALA A 180 0.02 -25.05 -17.44
C ALA A 180 -0.60 -24.00 -18.39
N ILE A 181 0.16 -22.94 -18.75
CA ILE A 181 -0.28 -21.94 -19.74
C ILE A 181 0.56 -22.05 -21.01
#